data_955381840355bf995469d54e124a2673
#
_entry.id   955381840355bf995469d54e124a2673
#
_cell.length_a   1.000
_cell.length_b   1.000
_cell.length_c   1.000
_cell.angle_alpha   90.00
_cell.angle_beta   90.00
_cell.angle_gamma   90.00
#
_symmetry.space_group_name_H-M   'P 1'
#
loop_
_entity.id
_entity.type
_entity.pdbx_description
1 polymer ?
#
loop_
_entity_poly.entity_id
_entity_poly.type
_entity_poly.pdbx_seq_one_letter_code
_entity_poly.pdbx_strand_id
1 'polypeptide(L)'
;GLMKWEDSGVEVNGSDGTANSAQLAPGQAESYEKTENEDGTVTYTFKLRDGIKWSDGKDVTAGDFEYAWKRLVDPATAADYSYMLDCVVNANEIIAGEKDASELAVKAVDDKTFEVTLVNDLPYFEELCAFPAMMPVRQDVIEEAGDNWTFDVSTYISNGAYKMKEWTHNSQIVVEKNENYYDYEKLGPETITFKLMDNQNAMLSGFNSGELDFIEDVPQA
;
A
#
# COMPACT_ATOMS: atom_id res chain seq x y z
N GLY A 1 2.73 2.71 1.72
CA GLY A 1 1.89 3.82 1.28
C GLY A 1 2.45 5.16 1.70
N LEU A 2 1.89 6.24 1.19
CA LEU A 2 2.21 7.60 1.67
C LEU A 2 1.89 7.72 3.15
N MET A 3 0.72 7.22 3.55
CA MET A 3 0.29 7.07 4.94
C MET A 3 0.30 5.60 5.35
N LYS A 4 0.17 5.34 6.65
CA LYS A 4 0.07 3.99 7.24
C LYS A 4 -0.87 3.98 8.43
N TRP A 5 -1.35 2.79 8.78
CA TRP A 5 -1.99 2.55 10.06
C TRP A 5 -0.93 2.07 11.07
N GLU A 6 -1.02 2.55 12.29
CA GLU A 6 -0.18 2.11 13.41
C GLU A 6 -1.02 1.97 14.69
N ASP A 7 -0.46 1.25 15.66
CA ASP A 7 -1.08 1.11 16.98
C ASP A 7 -1.17 2.49 17.66
N SER A 8 -2.37 2.84 18.10
CA SER A 8 -2.61 4.09 18.83
C SER A 8 -2.08 4.06 20.26
N GLY A 9 -1.69 2.88 20.79
CA GLY A 9 -1.35 2.67 22.19
C GLY A 9 -2.55 2.74 23.13
N VAL A 10 -3.77 2.84 22.62
CA VAL A 10 -5.00 2.85 23.41
C VAL A 10 -5.50 1.42 23.61
N GLU A 11 -5.63 0.98 24.86
CA GLU A 11 -6.25 -0.32 25.17
C GLU A 11 -7.73 -0.30 24.75
N VAL A 12 -8.10 -1.22 23.86
CA VAL A 12 -9.49 -1.44 23.48
C VAL A 12 -10.15 -2.29 24.57
N ASN A 13 -10.96 -1.65 25.41
CA ASN A 13 -11.84 -2.39 26.33
C ASN A 13 -12.99 -2.98 25.49
N GLY A 14 -12.96 -4.30 25.26
CA GLY A 14 -13.90 -5.00 24.37
C GLY A 14 -15.38 -4.94 24.72
N SER A 15 -15.80 -4.07 25.67
CA SER A 15 -17.19 -3.96 26.12
C SER A 15 -17.98 -2.80 25.51
N ASP A 16 -17.34 -1.78 24.95
CA ASP A 16 -18.04 -0.59 24.43
C ASP A 16 -17.75 -0.24 22.96
N GLY A 17 -16.76 -0.90 22.32
CA GLY A 17 -16.49 -0.75 20.89
C GLY A 17 -16.07 0.65 20.41
N THR A 18 -15.76 1.57 21.34
CA THR A 18 -15.52 2.98 21.03
C THR A 18 -14.06 3.36 20.94
N ALA A 19 -13.13 2.53 21.43
CA ALA A 19 -11.70 2.78 21.33
C ALA A 19 -11.13 2.17 20.03
N ASN A 20 -10.63 3.00 19.15
CA ASN A 20 -9.90 2.56 17.97
C ASN A 20 -8.44 2.27 18.34
N SER A 21 -8.00 1.03 18.22
CA SER A 21 -6.61 0.63 18.51
C SER A 21 -5.63 1.06 17.41
N ALA A 22 -6.13 1.48 16.26
CA ALA A 22 -5.34 1.96 15.15
C ALA A 22 -5.51 3.46 14.93
N GLN A 23 -4.43 4.13 14.56
CA GLN A 23 -4.44 5.53 14.13
C GLN A 23 -3.69 5.69 12.82
N LEU A 24 -4.12 6.67 12.03
CA LEU A 24 -3.43 7.05 10.81
C LEU A 24 -2.15 7.81 11.14
N ALA A 25 -1.05 7.46 10.48
CA ALA A 25 0.26 8.07 10.70
C ALA A 25 1.01 8.26 9.37
N PRO A 26 2.02 9.15 9.33
CA PRO A 26 2.91 9.27 8.19
C PRO A 26 3.62 7.96 7.89
N GLY A 27 3.53 7.52 6.62
CA GLY A 27 4.18 6.32 6.10
C GLY A 27 5.49 6.64 5.38
N GLN A 28 5.54 6.44 4.06
CA GLN A 28 6.66 6.84 3.21
C GLN A 28 6.77 8.37 3.05
N ALA A 29 5.65 9.09 3.16
CA ALA A 29 5.68 10.53 3.36
C ALA A 29 5.97 10.85 4.84
N GLU A 30 6.80 11.84 5.11
CA GLU A 30 7.03 12.37 6.46
C GLU A 30 6.02 13.44 6.84
N SER A 31 5.49 14.14 5.83
CA SER A 31 4.51 15.22 5.98
C SER A 31 3.75 15.46 4.69
N TYR A 32 2.67 16.22 4.79
CA TYR A 32 1.96 16.77 3.64
C TYR A 32 1.42 18.16 3.95
N GLU A 33 1.18 18.92 2.89
CA GLU A 33 0.46 20.20 2.92
C GLU A 33 -0.82 20.07 2.08
N LYS A 34 -1.89 20.71 2.52
CA LYS A 34 -3.18 20.76 1.83
C LYS A 34 -3.48 22.20 1.45
N THR A 35 -3.78 22.43 0.18
CA THR A 35 -4.11 23.74 -0.39
C THR A 35 -5.46 23.68 -1.08
N GLU A 36 -6.38 24.55 -0.70
CA GLU A 36 -7.62 24.78 -1.44
C GLU A 36 -7.33 25.75 -2.59
N ASN A 37 -7.67 25.37 -3.81
CA ASN A 37 -7.45 26.16 -5.01
C ASN A 37 -8.65 27.07 -5.30
N GLU A 38 -8.45 28.15 -6.07
CA GLU A 38 -9.50 29.12 -6.39
C GLU A 38 -10.66 28.51 -7.19
N ASP A 39 -10.42 27.42 -7.91
CA ASP A 39 -11.43 26.68 -8.69
C ASP A 39 -12.22 25.63 -7.89
N GLY A 40 -11.95 25.52 -6.58
CA GLY A 40 -12.60 24.59 -5.67
C GLY A 40 -11.94 23.21 -5.62
N THR A 41 -10.90 22.96 -6.40
CA THR A 41 -10.08 21.76 -6.28
C THR A 41 -9.17 21.83 -5.06
N VAL A 42 -8.63 20.69 -4.61
CA VAL A 42 -7.72 20.64 -3.45
C VAL A 42 -6.45 19.92 -3.83
N THR A 43 -5.31 20.53 -3.58
CA THR A 43 -4.00 19.93 -3.84
C THR A 43 -3.34 19.49 -2.54
N TYR A 44 -2.96 18.20 -2.48
CA TYR A 44 -2.08 17.65 -1.46
C TYR A 44 -0.67 17.57 -2.00
N THR A 45 0.29 18.11 -1.25
CA THR A 45 1.72 18.05 -1.56
C THR A 45 2.42 17.21 -0.49
N PHE A 46 2.76 15.97 -0.82
CA PHE A 46 3.44 15.05 0.08
C PHE A 46 4.96 15.22 -0.03
N LYS A 47 5.62 15.24 1.13
CA LYS A 47 7.08 15.17 1.25
C LYS A 47 7.50 13.78 1.66
N LEU A 48 8.24 13.08 0.80
CA LEU A 48 8.76 11.75 1.09
C LEU A 48 9.94 11.83 2.07
N ARG A 49 10.03 10.82 2.93
CA ARG A 49 11.16 10.67 3.87
C ARG A 49 12.48 10.54 3.13
N ASP A 50 13.54 10.97 3.75
CA ASP A 50 14.88 10.67 3.29
C ASP A 50 15.23 9.19 3.54
N GLY A 51 16.03 8.62 2.64
CA GLY A 51 16.57 7.27 2.80
C GLY A 51 15.57 6.12 2.69
N ILE A 52 14.35 6.37 2.19
CA ILE A 52 13.40 5.28 1.90
C ILE A 52 13.84 4.50 0.67
N LYS A 53 13.80 3.17 0.80
CA LYS A 53 14.33 2.27 -0.22
C LYS A 53 13.39 1.12 -0.53
N TRP A 54 13.51 0.62 -1.74
CA TRP A 54 12.99 -0.67 -2.16
C TRP A 54 13.82 -1.81 -1.54
N SER A 55 13.26 -3.00 -1.51
CA SER A 55 13.93 -4.20 -0.96
C SER A 55 15.23 -4.58 -1.69
N ASP A 56 15.42 -4.11 -2.92
CA ASP A 56 16.66 -4.27 -3.70
C ASP A 56 17.70 -3.16 -3.45
N GLY A 57 17.39 -2.21 -2.56
CA GLY A 57 18.27 -1.10 -2.17
C GLY A 57 18.18 0.15 -3.03
N LYS A 58 17.40 0.16 -4.13
CA LYS A 58 17.13 1.38 -4.90
C LYS A 58 16.28 2.36 -4.08
N ASP A 59 16.43 3.66 -4.35
CA ASP A 59 15.64 4.68 -3.67
C ASP A 59 14.18 4.64 -4.12
N VAL A 60 13.25 4.85 -3.18
CA VAL A 60 11.85 5.10 -3.47
C VAL A 60 11.70 6.60 -3.76
N THR A 61 11.05 6.92 -4.87
CA THR A 61 10.86 8.29 -5.33
C THR A 61 9.39 8.63 -5.53
N ALA A 62 9.09 9.92 -5.64
CA ALA A 62 7.75 10.39 -6.00
C ALA A 62 7.32 9.89 -7.38
N GLY A 63 8.26 9.63 -8.29
CA GLY A 63 7.99 9.03 -9.59
C GLY A 63 7.40 7.62 -9.50
N ASP A 64 7.76 6.83 -8.49
CA ASP A 64 7.18 5.49 -8.28
C ASP A 64 5.69 5.58 -7.91
N PHE A 65 5.30 6.58 -7.12
CA PHE A 65 3.90 6.85 -6.80
C PHE A 65 3.13 7.39 -8.01
N GLU A 66 3.71 8.33 -8.76
CA GLU A 66 3.09 8.86 -9.98
C GLU A 66 2.81 7.73 -10.99
N TYR A 67 3.80 6.88 -11.25
CA TYR A 67 3.64 5.73 -12.13
C TYR A 67 2.56 4.77 -11.62
N ALA A 68 2.60 4.40 -10.33
CA ALA A 68 1.65 3.48 -9.74
C ALA A 68 0.20 3.96 -9.84
N TRP A 69 -0.05 5.24 -9.53
CA TRP A 69 -1.40 5.79 -9.54
C TRP A 69 -1.95 5.99 -10.96
N LYS A 70 -1.10 6.41 -11.91
CA LYS A 70 -1.47 6.46 -13.33
C LYS A 70 -1.80 5.07 -13.87
N ARG A 71 -1.00 4.06 -13.50
CA ARG A 71 -1.24 2.67 -13.86
C ARG A 71 -2.54 2.12 -13.24
N LEU A 72 -2.87 2.50 -12.00
CA LEU A 72 -4.07 2.05 -11.30
C LEU A 72 -5.36 2.45 -12.02
N VAL A 73 -5.42 3.66 -12.59
CA VAL A 73 -6.60 4.17 -13.33
C VAL A 73 -6.59 3.82 -14.81
N ASP A 74 -5.48 3.33 -15.36
CA ASP A 74 -5.36 2.95 -16.77
C ASP A 74 -6.27 1.74 -17.07
N PRO A 75 -7.25 1.85 -17.98
CA PRO A 75 -8.10 0.74 -18.39
C PRO A 75 -7.33 -0.50 -18.85
N ALA A 76 -6.12 -0.33 -19.42
CA ALA A 76 -5.27 -1.43 -19.87
C ALA A 76 -4.77 -2.30 -18.69
N THR A 77 -4.68 -1.72 -17.49
CA THR A 77 -4.32 -2.46 -16.27
C THR A 77 -5.48 -3.32 -15.75
N ALA A 78 -6.73 -2.95 -16.07
CA ALA A 78 -7.95 -3.61 -15.58
C ALA A 78 -7.96 -3.80 -14.06
N ALA A 79 -7.50 -2.81 -13.30
CA ALA A 79 -7.39 -2.88 -11.85
C ALA A 79 -8.78 -2.82 -11.19
N ASP A 80 -9.09 -3.79 -10.31
CA ASP A 80 -10.37 -3.88 -9.60
C ASP A 80 -10.65 -2.66 -8.72
N TYR A 81 -9.59 -2.02 -8.19
CA TYR A 81 -9.68 -0.88 -7.28
C TYR A 81 -9.39 0.47 -7.95
N SER A 82 -9.46 0.58 -9.29
CA SER A 82 -9.25 1.85 -10.02
C SER A 82 -10.15 2.98 -9.51
N TYR A 83 -11.39 2.67 -9.13
CA TYR A 83 -12.37 3.62 -8.60
C TYR A 83 -11.96 4.30 -7.28
N MET A 84 -11.00 3.75 -6.56
CA MET A 84 -10.48 4.38 -5.33
C MET A 84 -9.83 5.74 -5.59
N LEU A 85 -9.44 6.02 -6.83
CA LEU A 85 -8.90 7.31 -7.26
C LEU A 85 -9.93 8.22 -7.93
N ASP A 86 -11.23 7.92 -7.87
CA ASP A 86 -12.31 8.71 -8.50
C ASP A 86 -12.36 10.16 -8.01
N CYS A 87 -11.81 10.42 -6.82
CA CYS A 87 -11.66 11.75 -6.25
C CYS A 87 -10.55 12.60 -6.89
N VAL A 88 -9.63 11.99 -7.65
CA VAL A 88 -8.53 12.70 -8.31
C VAL A 88 -9.02 13.28 -9.65
N VAL A 89 -8.62 14.51 -9.92
CA VAL A 89 -8.99 15.19 -11.20
C VAL A 89 -8.57 14.33 -12.38
N ASN A 90 -9.46 14.17 -13.35
CA ASN A 90 -9.40 13.36 -14.56
C ASN A 90 -9.50 11.83 -14.35
N ALA A 91 -9.53 11.31 -13.13
CA ALA A 91 -9.55 9.86 -12.92
C ALA A 91 -10.76 9.17 -13.55
N ASN A 92 -11.96 9.73 -13.40
CA ASN A 92 -13.19 9.14 -13.94
C ASN A 92 -13.18 9.08 -15.48
N GLU A 93 -12.70 10.14 -16.14
CA GLU A 93 -12.58 10.18 -17.60
C GLU A 93 -11.53 9.19 -18.12
N ILE A 94 -10.43 8.99 -17.36
CA ILE A 94 -9.40 8.01 -17.71
C ILE A 94 -9.96 6.58 -17.54
N ILE A 95 -10.60 6.27 -16.41
CA ILE A 95 -11.23 4.97 -16.17
C ILE A 95 -12.29 4.64 -17.24
N ALA A 96 -13.02 5.65 -17.70
CA ALA A 96 -13.98 5.53 -18.81
C ALA A 96 -13.32 5.38 -20.20
N GLY A 97 -12.00 5.54 -20.31
CA GLY A 97 -11.27 5.50 -21.58
C GLY A 97 -11.43 6.76 -22.44
N GLU A 98 -11.87 7.87 -21.85
CA GLU A 98 -12.07 9.16 -22.52
C GLU A 98 -10.82 10.04 -22.51
N LYS A 99 -9.87 9.77 -21.57
CA LYS A 99 -8.59 10.44 -21.44
C LYS A 99 -7.45 9.45 -21.30
N ASP A 100 -6.22 9.90 -21.59
CA ASP A 100 -5.00 9.13 -21.38
C ASP A 100 -4.61 9.12 -19.89
N ALA A 101 -4.05 8.01 -19.41
CA ALA A 101 -3.62 7.85 -18.00
C ALA A 101 -2.58 8.91 -17.57
N SER A 102 -1.79 9.45 -18.51
CA SER A 102 -0.84 10.54 -18.24
C SER A 102 -1.51 11.85 -17.79
N GLU A 103 -2.82 12.02 -18.06
CA GLU A 103 -3.60 13.20 -17.69
C GLU A 103 -4.14 13.17 -16.27
N LEU A 104 -3.94 12.07 -15.52
CA LEU A 104 -4.28 12.02 -14.10
C LEU A 104 -3.55 13.14 -13.34
N ALA A 105 -4.30 13.89 -12.53
CA ALA A 105 -3.75 15.03 -11.80
C ALA A 105 -2.89 14.62 -10.59
N VAL A 106 -1.86 13.83 -10.87
CA VAL A 106 -0.78 13.47 -9.95
C VAL A 106 0.56 13.79 -10.60
N LYS A 107 1.53 14.22 -9.80
CA LYS A 107 2.83 14.65 -10.32
C LYS A 107 3.95 14.46 -9.31
N ALA A 108 5.04 13.84 -9.73
CA ALA A 108 6.33 13.95 -9.08
C ALA A 108 6.97 15.29 -9.47
N VAL A 109 6.98 16.24 -8.54
CA VAL A 109 7.60 17.57 -8.76
C VAL A 109 9.11 17.43 -8.77
N ASP A 110 9.61 16.59 -7.89
CA ASP A 110 10.99 16.13 -7.78
C ASP A 110 10.99 14.71 -7.15
N ASP A 111 12.14 14.12 -6.90
CA ASP A 111 12.24 12.77 -6.34
C ASP A 111 11.57 12.59 -4.96
N LYS A 112 11.36 13.68 -4.22
CA LYS A 112 10.83 13.69 -2.85
C LYS A 112 9.51 14.41 -2.69
N THR A 113 8.98 15.01 -3.74
CA THR A 113 7.75 15.80 -3.68
C THR A 113 6.71 15.22 -4.64
N PHE A 114 5.61 14.72 -4.07
CA PHE A 114 4.48 14.17 -4.81
C PHE A 114 3.23 15.02 -4.61
N GLU A 115 2.66 15.53 -5.69
CA GLU A 115 1.44 16.31 -5.68
C GLU A 115 0.26 15.51 -6.23
N VAL A 116 -0.91 15.69 -5.60
CA VAL A 116 -2.19 15.11 -6.01
C VAL A 116 -3.25 16.19 -5.96
N THR A 117 -4.00 16.38 -7.05
CA THR A 117 -5.12 17.33 -7.07
C THR A 117 -6.45 16.59 -7.09
N LEU A 118 -7.27 16.83 -6.07
CA LEU A 118 -8.61 16.28 -5.90
C LEU A 118 -9.66 17.21 -6.52
N VAL A 119 -10.75 16.63 -7.01
CA VAL A 119 -11.89 17.41 -7.58
C VAL A 119 -12.57 18.30 -6.52
N ASN A 120 -12.50 17.93 -5.26
CA ASN A 120 -12.99 18.68 -4.10
C ASN A 120 -12.35 18.13 -2.82
N ASP A 121 -12.59 18.79 -1.69
CA ASP A 121 -12.13 18.28 -0.40
C ASP A 121 -12.78 16.94 -0.04
N LEU A 122 -11.95 15.98 0.36
CA LEU A 122 -12.36 14.65 0.77
C LEU A 122 -11.78 14.34 2.15
N PRO A 123 -12.61 14.31 3.21
CA PRO A 123 -12.14 14.18 4.61
C PRO A 123 -11.35 12.91 4.92
N TYR A 124 -11.52 11.85 4.12
CA TYR A 124 -10.87 10.54 4.31
C TYR A 124 -9.78 10.25 3.27
N PHE A 125 -9.35 11.24 2.49
CA PHE A 125 -8.31 11.03 1.47
C PHE A 125 -7.00 10.51 2.05
N GLU A 126 -6.63 10.98 3.24
CA GLU A 126 -5.41 10.53 3.93
C GLU A 126 -5.49 9.04 4.30
N GLU A 127 -6.69 8.55 4.65
CA GLU A 127 -6.93 7.11 4.89
C GLU A 127 -6.78 6.29 3.61
N LEU A 128 -7.27 6.83 2.46
CA LEU A 128 -7.05 6.20 1.16
C LEU A 128 -5.55 6.07 0.84
N CYS A 129 -4.73 7.06 1.21
CA CYS A 129 -3.27 7.00 1.02
C CYS A 129 -2.57 5.89 1.82
N ALA A 130 -3.27 5.26 2.79
CA ALA A 130 -2.81 4.08 3.51
C ALA A 130 -3.35 2.76 2.92
N PHE A 131 -4.26 2.82 1.96
CA PHE A 131 -4.88 1.64 1.36
C PHE A 131 -3.91 0.92 0.39
N PRO A 132 -3.93 -0.42 0.32
CA PRO A 132 -2.97 -1.19 -0.50
C PRO A 132 -2.92 -0.80 -1.98
N ALA A 133 -4.04 -0.46 -2.61
CA ALA A 133 -4.04 -0.04 -4.02
C ALA A 133 -3.26 1.25 -4.28
N MET A 134 -3.02 2.08 -3.25
CA MET A 134 -2.25 3.33 -3.34
C MET A 134 -0.75 3.14 -3.13
N MET A 135 -0.27 1.90 -2.94
CA MET A 135 1.15 1.62 -2.77
C MET A 135 1.91 1.87 -4.08
N PRO A 136 3.17 2.34 -4.00
CA PRO A 136 3.99 2.50 -5.19
C PRO A 136 4.39 1.13 -5.74
N VAL A 137 4.68 1.10 -7.04
CA VAL A 137 5.21 -0.08 -7.74
C VAL A 137 6.40 0.31 -8.62
N ARG A 138 7.24 -0.66 -8.94
CA ARG A 138 8.47 -0.47 -9.72
C ARG A 138 8.18 -0.56 -11.21
N GLN A 139 8.27 0.57 -11.90
CA GLN A 139 8.06 0.65 -13.35
C GLN A 139 9.03 -0.27 -14.11
N ASP A 140 10.33 -0.19 -13.82
CA ASP A 140 11.35 -0.99 -14.50
C ASP A 140 11.12 -2.51 -14.34
N VAL A 141 10.68 -2.95 -13.17
CA VAL A 141 10.37 -4.36 -12.91
C VAL A 141 9.13 -4.80 -13.69
N ILE A 142 8.09 -3.99 -13.71
CA ILE A 142 6.84 -4.30 -14.43
C ILE A 142 7.10 -4.33 -15.94
N GLU A 143 7.84 -3.39 -16.49
CA GLU A 143 8.18 -3.34 -17.91
C GLU A 143 9.06 -4.52 -18.35
N GLU A 144 9.98 -5.01 -17.49
CA GLU A 144 10.83 -6.16 -17.77
C GLU A 144 10.09 -7.50 -17.62
N ALA A 145 9.33 -7.69 -16.54
CA ALA A 145 8.66 -8.95 -16.22
C ALA A 145 7.26 -9.09 -16.86
N GLY A 146 6.65 -7.99 -17.33
CA GLY A 146 5.29 -7.95 -17.84
C GLY A 146 4.28 -8.40 -16.79
N ASP A 147 3.21 -9.11 -17.21
CA ASP A 147 2.12 -9.54 -16.33
C ASP A 147 2.57 -10.51 -15.21
N ASN A 148 3.77 -11.06 -15.32
CA ASN A 148 4.30 -12.02 -14.34
C ASN A 148 5.06 -11.35 -13.16
N TRP A 149 5.15 -10.04 -13.11
CA TRP A 149 5.94 -9.32 -12.09
C TRP A 149 5.54 -9.64 -10.64
N THR A 150 4.29 -10.09 -10.39
CA THR A 150 3.79 -10.47 -9.07
C THR A 150 3.86 -11.98 -8.79
N PHE A 151 4.33 -12.82 -9.72
CA PHE A 151 4.27 -14.27 -9.59
C PHE A 151 5.59 -14.93 -9.18
N ASP A 152 6.68 -14.17 -9.14
CA ASP A 152 8.01 -14.68 -8.81
C ASP A 152 8.66 -13.86 -7.71
N VAL A 153 9.35 -14.52 -6.79
CA VAL A 153 10.05 -13.88 -5.66
C VAL A 153 11.10 -12.88 -6.15
N SER A 154 11.76 -13.16 -7.26
CA SER A 154 12.83 -12.30 -7.81
C SER A 154 12.30 -10.99 -8.38
N THR A 155 11.04 -10.93 -8.80
CA THR A 155 10.39 -9.75 -9.36
C THR A 155 9.46 -9.05 -8.38
N TYR A 156 9.15 -9.69 -7.23
CA TYR A 156 8.31 -9.11 -6.20
C TYR A 156 9.09 -8.13 -5.32
N ILE A 157 9.46 -6.99 -5.87
CA ILE A 157 10.20 -5.93 -5.18
C ILE A 157 9.22 -5.07 -4.38
N SER A 158 9.46 -4.91 -3.09
CA SER A 158 8.59 -4.15 -2.18
C SER A 158 9.34 -3.05 -1.44
N ASN A 159 8.61 -2.07 -0.91
CA ASN A 159 9.13 -1.01 -0.05
C ASN A 159 8.58 -1.11 1.39
N GLY A 160 8.02 -2.26 1.74
CA GLY A 160 7.43 -2.54 3.05
C GLY A 160 8.43 -3.05 4.07
N ALA A 161 7.91 -3.31 5.28
CA ALA A 161 8.66 -3.80 6.43
C ALA A 161 9.28 -5.19 6.20
N TYR A 162 8.63 -6.00 5.40
CA TYR A 162 9.06 -7.35 5.06
C TYR A 162 9.18 -7.49 3.55
N LYS A 163 10.13 -8.31 3.10
CA LYS A 163 10.33 -8.70 1.70
C LYS A 163 10.06 -10.19 1.52
N MET A 164 9.59 -10.58 0.34
CA MET A 164 9.33 -11.98 0.03
C MET A 164 10.64 -12.75 -0.07
N LYS A 165 10.70 -13.88 0.63
CA LYS A 165 11.84 -14.80 0.64
C LYS A 165 11.56 -16.07 -0.16
N GLU A 166 10.37 -16.61 0.00
CA GLU A 166 9.94 -17.84 -0.64
C GLU A 166 8.45 -17.79 -0.94
N TRP A 167 8.06 -18.34 -2.09
CA TRP A 167 6.66 -18.57 -2.42
C TRP A 167 6.49 -19.96 -3.01
N THR A 168 5.90 -20.86 -2.23
CA THR A 168 5.43 -22.14 -2.71
C THR A 168 3.94 -22.03 -2.99
N HIS A 169 3.59 -21.91 -4.27
CA HIS A 169 2.20 -21.71 -4.72
C HIS A 169 1.25 -22.76 -4.11
N ASN A 170 0.08 -22.32 -3.68
CA ASN A 170 -0.94 -23.10 -3.00
C ASN A 170 -0.51 -23.74 -1.66
N SER A 171 0.62 -23.33 -1.09
CA SER A 171 1.14 -23.90 0.15
C SER A 171 1.52 -22.82 1.16
N GLN A 172 2.53 -22.00 0.84
CA GLN A 172 2.99 -20.99 1.78
C GLN A 172 3.71 -19.83 1.09
N ILE A 173 3.72 -18.68 1.78
CA ILE A 173 4.58 -17.54 1.48
C ILE A 173 5.43 -17.30 2.72
N VAL A 174 6.72 -17.14 2.53
CA VAL A 174 7.67 -16.78 3.59
C VAL A 174 8.21 -15.39 3.31
N VAL A 175 8.11 -14.51 4.28
CA VAL A 175 8.72 -13.18 4.23
C VAL A 175 9.74 -13.02 5.34
N GLU A 176 10.76 -12.22 5.10
CA GLU A 176 11.79 -11.85 6.08
C GLU A 176 11.86 -10.34 6.23
N LYS A 177 12.40 -9.85 7.34
CA LYS A 177 12.62 -8.41 7.54
C LYS A 177 13.35 -7.81 6.35
N ASN A 178 12.86 -6.64 5.91
CA ASN A 178 13.51 -5.85 4.87
C ASN A 178 14.53 -4.90 5.52
N GLU A 179 15.80 -5.18 5.36
CA GLU A 179 16.92 -4.39 5.90
C GLU A 179 16.96 -2.95 5.37
N ASN A 180 16.27 -2.69 4.27
CA ASN A 180 16.16 -1.36 3.67
C ASN A 180 14.93 -0.57 4.17
N TYR A 181 14.14 -1.15 5.08
CA TYR A 181 12.96 -0.46 5.61
C TYR A 181 13.37 0.62 6.62
N TYR A 182 12.82 1.82 6.49
CA TYR A 182 13.21 2.99 7.30
C TYR A 182 13.02 2.82 8.82
N ASP A 183 12.09 1.96 9.25
CA ASP A 183 11.81 1.64 10.66
C ASP A 183 12.28 0.21 11.02
N TYR A 184 13.35 -0.30 10.38
CA TYR A 184 13.84 -1.67 10.53
C TYR A 184 14.01 -2.11 12.00
N GLU A 185 14.56 -1.25 12.84
CA GLU A 185 14.81 -1.54 14.26
C GLU A 185 13.54 -1.78 15.10
N LYS A 186 12.38 -1.32 14.59
CA LYS A 186 11.08 -1.51 15.26
C LYS A 186 10.35 -2.78 14.81
N LEU A 187 10.88 -3.51 13.84
CA LEU A 187 10.21 -4.68 13.30
C LEU A 187 10.19 -5.84 14.32
N GLY A 188 9.10 -6.58 14.34
CA GLY A 188 8.87 -7.73 15.21
C GLY A 188 9.68 -8.97 14.80
N PRO A 189 9.04 -10.06 14.37
CA PRO A 189 9.74 -11.32 14.07
C PRO A 189 10.68 -11.19 12.86
N GLU A 190 11.77 -11.97 12.87
CA GLU A 190 12.72 -12.03 11.74
C GLU A 190 12.09 -12.59 10.47
N THR A 191 11.16 -13.53 10.63
CA THR A 191 10.50 -14.23 9.54
C THR A 191 9.03 -14.42 9.87
N ILE A 192 8.15 -14.28 8.87
CA ILE A 192 6.74 -14.60 8.96
C ILE A 192 6.41 -15.60 7.86
N THR A 193 5.75 -16.70 8.24
CA THR A 193 5.28 -17.72 7.29
C THR A 193 3.76 -17.68 7.20
N PHE A 194 3.25 -17.35 6.04
CA PHE A 194 1.82 -17.41 5.74
C PHE A 194 1.49 -18.80 5.16
N LYS A 195 0.75 -19.62 5.92
CA LYS A 195 0.20 -20.89 5.42
C LYS A 195 -1.06 -20.62 4.62
N LEU A 196 -1.07 -21.03 3.35
CA LEU A 196 -2.22 -20.85 2.48
C LEU A 196 -3.23 -21.99 2.73
N MET A 197 -4.27 -21.69 3.48
CA MET A 197 -5.28 -22.65 3.93
C MET A 197 -6.67 -22.06 3.67
N ASP A 198 -7.59 -22.89 3.21
CA ASP A 198 -8.99 -22.54 2.91
C ASP A 198 -9.99 -23.19 3.89
N ASN A 199 -9.54 -24.09 4.77
CA ASN A 199 -10.39 -24.79 5.73
C ASN A 199 -10.27 -24.19 7.14
N GLN A 200 -11.28 -23.45 7.57
CA GLN A 200 -11.31 -22.78 8.87
C GLN A 200 -11.17 -23.74 10.07
N ASN A 201 -11.73 -24.98 9.99
CA ASN A 201 -11.56 -25.97 11.07
C ASN A 201 -10.12 -26.46 11.16
N ALA A 202 -9.42 -26.61 10.04
CA ALA A 202 -8.00 -26.95 10.03
C ALA A 202 -7.16 -25.80 10.59
N MET A 203 -7.48 -24.54 10.25
CA MET A 203 -6.83 -23.36 10.82
C MET A 203 -6.97 -23.31 12.35
N LEU A 204 -8.22 -23.47 12.85
CA LEU A 204 -8.48 -23.50 14.31
C LEU A 204 -7.76 -24.65 15.00
N SER A 205 -7.71 -25.83 14.37
CA SER A 205 -6.98 -26.98 14.89
C SER A 205 -5.48 -26.72 14.97
N GLY A 206 -4.89 -26.12 13.94
CA GLY A 206 -3.49 -25.71 13.90
C GLY A 206 -3.13 -24.66 14.98
N PHE A 207 -4.03 -23.68 15.17
CA PHE A 207 -3.86 -22.69 16.24
C PHE A 207 -3.93 -23.35 17.64
N ASN A 208 -4.91 -24.19 17.89
CA ASN A 208 -5.06 -24.89 19.18
C ASN A 208 -3.91 -25.86 19.48
N SER A 209 -3.28 -26.41 18.46
CA SER A 209 -2.09 -27.29 18.63
C SER A 209 -0.78 -26.54 18.75
N GLY A 210 -0.77 -25.20 18.52
CA GLY A 210 0.44 -24.37 18.53
C GLY A 210 1.26 -24.48 17.23
N GLU A 211 0.69 -25.01 16.14
CA GLU A 211 1.31 -25.00 14.81
C GLU A 211 1.20 -23.63 14.14
N LEU A 212 0.10 -22.90 14.43
CA LEU A 212 -0.14 -21.55 13.96
C LEU A 212 -0.17 -20.58 15.15
N ASP A 213 0.53 -19.46 15.02
CA ASP A 213 0.56 -18.38 16.03
C ASP A 213 -0.62 -17.41 15.87
N PHE A 214 -1.20 -17.32 14.67
CA PHE A 214 -2.29 -16.44 14.32
C PHE A 214 -3.19 -17.09 13.28
N ILE A 215 -4.49 -16.82 13.34
CA ILE A 215 -5.48 -17.16 12.31
C ILE A 215 -6.40 -15.97 12.09
N GLU A 216 -6.72 -15.67 10.83
CA GLU A 216 -7.55 -14.53 10.47
C GLU A 216 -9.03 -14.81 10.71
N ASP A 217 -9.48 -16.03 10.34
CA ASP A 217 -10.86 -16.45 10.45
C ASP A 217 -11.04 -17.62 11.41
N VAL A 218 -12.11 -17.57 12.18
CA VAL A 218 -12.57 -18.70 13.02
C VAL A 218 -13.90 -19.25 12.50
N PRO A 219 -14.09 -20.58 12.53
CA PRO A 219 -15.37 -21.16 12.13
C PRO A 219 -16.48 -20.68 13.06
N GLN A 220 -17.62 -20.37 12.48
CA GLN A 220 -18.82 -20.07 13.26
C GLN A 220 -19.30 -21.33 13.97
N ALA A 221 -19.66 -21.19 15.27
CA ALA A 221 -20.19 -22.28 16.08
C ALA A 221 -21.63 -22.68 15.69
#